data_15a9425c083e9c50d80ddeac0cda9db4
#
_entry.id   15a9425c083e9c50d80ddeac0cda9db4
#
_cell.length_a   1.000
_cell.length_b   1.000
_cell.length_c   1.000
_cell.angle_alpha   90.00
_cell.angle_beta   90.00
_cell.angle_gamma   90.00
#
_symmetry.space_group_name_H-M   'P 1'
#
loop_
_entity.id
_entity.type
_entity.pdbx_description
1 polymer ?
#
loop_
_entity_poly.entity_id
_entity_poly.type
_entity_poly.pdbx_seq_one_letter_code
_entity_poly.pdbx_strand_id
1 'polypeptide(L)'
;FILVLMTFEALSNFLSVTYAFAVGSLITSSIPTFEIMDLNDNFNPLWRLPLTKPAWWSADKGSFAGLIIGCLSAFSYSPPLKRNLAKARDLIEFMLTKVFARLIPLFVLGFIAQIYQTGMLSRMIMNYSILILYLIIFLSFYVMMIFAIGAGFNISEMTRHIKNLTPAWLMAITSSCSLSTMPWTIEGTAKNLQRPALAQAIIPATTNIQQIGDC
;
A
#
# COMPACT_ATOMS: atom_id res chain seq x y z
N PHE A 1 -24.30 -4.53 5.23
CA PHE A 1 -23.10 -4.90 4.48
C PHE A 1 -21.92 -3.94 4.79
N ILE A 2 -22.06 -2.61 4.56
CA ILE A 2 -21.00 -1.61 4.77
C ILE A 2 -20.48 -1.62 6.21
N LEU A 3 -21.36 -1.61 7.21
CA LEU A 3 -20.96 -1.66 8.62
C LEU A 3 -20.16 -2.92 8.95
N VAL A 4 -20.61 -4.08 8.47
CA VAL A 4 -19.89 -5.33 8.65
C VAL A 4 -18.51 -5.28 8.00
N LEU A 5 -18.42 -4.77 6.76
CA LEU A 5 -17.15 -4.60 6.06
C LEU A 5 -16.20 -3.69 6.84
N MET A 6 -16.66 -2.52 7.27
CA MET A 6 -15.83 -1.58 8.05
C MET A 6 -15.36 -2.16 9.39
N THR A 7 -16.22 -2.96 10.06
CA THR A 7 -15.83 -3.62 11.31
C THR A 7 -14.73 -4.66 11.08
N PHE A 8 -14.86 -5.48 10.03
CA PHE A 8 -13.82 -6.45 9.68
C PHE A 8 -12.51 -5.80 9.23
N GLU A 9 -12.58 -4.69 8.49
CA GLU A 9 -11.40 -3.91 8.11
C GLU A 9 -10.71 -3.29 9.33
N ALA A 10 -11.45 -2.68 10.23
CA ALA A 10 -10.91 -2.14 11.47
C ALA A 10 -10.25 -3.23 12.33
N LEU A 11 -10.89 -4.39 12.45
CA LEU A 11 -10.34 -5.54 13.18
C LEU A 11 -9.07 -6.08 12.50
N SER A 12 -9.07 -6.20 11.19
CA SER A 12 -7.91 -6.66 10.40
C SER A 12 -6.72 -5.71 10.56
N ASN A 13 -6.93 -4.41 10.45
CA ASN A 13 -5.89 -3.40 10.65
C ASN A 13 -5.37 -3.42 12.09
N PHE A 14 -6.25 -3.53 13.10
CA PHE A 14 -5.84 -3.66 14.49
C PHE A 14 -4.97 -4.90 14.73
N LEU A 15 -5.35 -6.04 14.17
CA LEU A 15 -4.57 -7.28 14.26
C LEU A 15 -3.22 -7.15 13.55
N SER A 16 -3.17 -6.49 12.39
CA SER A 16 -1.93 -6.25 11.65
C SER A 16 -0.96 -5.40 12.47
N VAL A 17 -1.43 -4.27 13.03
CA VAL A 17 -0.60 -3.39 13.87
C VAL A 17 -0.12 -4.10 15.12
N THR A 18 -1.00 -4.85 15.80
CA THR A 18 -0.65 -5.60 17.00
C THR A 18 0.40 -6.68 16.69
N TYR A 19 0.23 -7.38 15.58
CA TYR A 19 1.21 -8.37 15.13
C TYR A 19 2.55 -7.72 14.79
N ALA A 20 2.55 -6.64 14.03
CA ALA A 20 3.77 -5.90 13.65
C ALA A 20 4.50 -5.37 14.90
N PHE A 21 3.76 -4.85 15.89
CA PHE A 21 4.35 -4.41 17.16
C PHE A 21 4.97 -5.57 17.94
N ALA A 22 4.27 -6.70 18.08
CA ALA A 22 4.78 -7.87 18.77
C ALA A 22 6.05 -8.43 18.10
N VAL A 23 6.03 -8.55 16.77
CA VAL A 23 7.20 -8.99 15.98
C VAL A 23 8.33 -7.98 16.07
N GLY A 24 8.04 -6.68 15.93
CA GLY A 24 9.03 -5.61 16.04
C GLY A 24 9.73 -5.61 17.41
N SER A 25 8.97 -5.83 18.50
CA SER A 25 9.56 -5.92 19.85
C SER A 25 10.46 -7.13 20.02
N LEU A 26 10.14 -8.27 19.42
CA LEU A 26 10.98 -9.46 19.43
C LEU A 26 12.27 -9.26 18.61
N ILE A 27 12.16 -8.64 17.44
CA ILE A 27 13.30 -8.38 16.56
C ILE A 27 14.26 -7.39 17.20
N THR A 28 13.76 -6.27 17.74
CA THR A 28 14.59 -5.26 18.38
C THR A 28 15.33 -5.76 19.61
N SER A 29 14.79 -6.72 20.34
CA SER A 29 15.49 -7.37 21.44
C SER A 29 16.60 -8.32 21.00
N SER A 30 16.55 -8.81 19.77
CA SER A 30 17.46 -9.84 19.24
C SER A 30 18.55 -9.28 18.33
N ILE A 31 18.40 -8.05 17.85
CA ILE A 31 19.36 -7.42 16.94
C ILE A 31 20.14 -6.35 17.71
N PRO A 32 21.47 -6.38 17.70
CA PRO A 32 22.27 -5.31 18.28
C PRO A 32 21.88 -3.98 17.65
N THR A 33 21.77 -2.96 18.48
CA THR A 33 21.35 -1.59 18.15
C THR A 33 21.85 -1.18 16.78
N PHE A 34 20.91 -1.05 15.82
CA PHE A 34 21.22 -0.42 14.55
C PHE A 34 21.71 0.99 14.86
N GLU A 35 22.95 1.29 14.54
CA GLU A 35 23.35 2.69 14.42
C GLU A 35 22.40 3.29 13.40
N ILE A 36 21.46 4.10 13.90
CA ILE A 36 20.59 4.91 13.04
C ILE A 36 21.55 5.78 12.27
N MET A 37 21.78 5.39 11.02
CA MET A 37 22.63 6.15 10.12
C MET A 37 21.97 7.51 9.98
N ASP A 38 22.63 8.55 10.46
CA ASP A 38 22.17 9.92 10.30
C ASP A 38 22.10 10.23 8.79
N LEU A 39 20.92 10.00 8.23
CA LEU A 39 20.64 10.21 6.81
C LEU A 39 20.76 11.70 6.42
N ASN A 40 20.75 12.58 7.42
CA ASN A 40 20.76 14.02 7.23
C ASN A 40 22.10 14.58 6.74
N ASP A 41 23.24 13.94 7.07
CA ASP A 41 24.55 14.53 6.77
C ASP A 41 24.99 14.31 5.31
N ASN A 42 24.39 13.39 4.56
CA ASN A 42 24.88 13.02 3.23
C ASN A 42 23.89 13.27 2.08
N PHE A 43 22.67 13.72 2.38
CA PHE A 43 21.68 14.04 1.35
C PHE A 43 21.60 15.54 1.06
N ASN A 44 22.64 16.10 0.44
CA ASN A 44 22.52 17.40 -0.18
C ASN A 44 21.92 17.22 -1.58
N PRO A 45 20.63 17.56 -1.79
CA PRO A 45 20.04 17.46 -3.11
C PRO A 45 20.76 18.41 -4.07
N LEU A 46 21.24 17.88 -5.19
CA LEU A 46 21.91 18.63 -6.26
C LEU A 46 21.06 19.79 -6.79
N TRP A 47 19.75 19.68 -6.65
CA TRP A 47 18.81 20.70 -7.08
C TRP A 47 17.54 20.62 -6.23
N ARG A 48 17.11 21.75 -5.70
CA ARG A 48 15.81 21.87 -4.99
C ARG A 48 14.87 22.65 -5.88
N LEU A 49 13.71 22.06 -6.14
CA LEU A 49 12.59 22.80 -6.73
C LEU A 49 12.31 24.03 -5.85
N PRO A 50 12.22 25.25 -6.43
CA PRO A 50 11.92 26.47 -5.67
C PRO A 50 10.47 26.53 -5.17
N LEU A 51 9.82 25.37 -5.02
CA LEU A 51 8.45 25.22 -4.56
C LEU A 51 8.47 24.80 -3.10
N THR A 52 8.26 25.75 -2.21
CA THR A 52 8.04 25.46 -0.80
C THR A 52 6.59 25.06 -0.60
N LYS A 53 6.39 23.85 -0.06
CA LYS A 53 5.05 23.37 0.30
C LYS A 53 4.46 24.28 1.38
N PRO A 54 3.28 24.92 1.18
CA PRO A 54 2.63 25.68 2.24
C PRO A 54 2.35 24.83 3.46
N ALA A 55 2.54 25.36 4.66
CA ALA A 55 2.36 24.62 5.92
C ALA A 55 0.92 24.09 6.13
N TRP A 56 -0.07 24.74 5.49
CA TRP A 56 -1.46 24.30 5.54
C TRP A 56 -1.78 23.15 4.56
N TRP A 57 -0.90 22.84 3.63
CA TRP A 57 -1.07 21.79 2.63
C TRP A 57 -0.55 20.47 3.18
N SER A 58 -1.42 19.59 3.65
CA SER A 58 -1.08 18.21 3.99
C SER A 58 -1.99 17.24 3.22
N ALA A 59 -1.49 16.03 2.97
CA ALA A 59 -2.25 14.98 2.29
C ALA A 59 -3.53 14.63 3.07
N ASP A 60 -3.43 14.57 4.41
CA ASP A 60 -4.56 14.26 5.29
C ASP A 60 -5.67 15.29 5.20
N LYS A 61 -5.31 16.59 5.20
CA LYS A 61 -6.30 17.68 5.03
C LYS A 61 -6.94 17.66 3.66
N GLY A 62 -6.16 17.30 2.61
CA GLY A 62 -6.67 17.13 1.25
C GLY A 62 -7.66 15.97 1.15
N SER A 63 -7.35 14.84 1.75
CA SER A 63 -8.23 13.66 1.79
C SER A 63 -9.52 13.95 2.56
N PHE A 64 -9.42 14.63 3.71
CA PHE A 64 -10.59 15.00 4.51
C PHE A 64 -11.48 16.01 3.77
N ALA A 65 -10.91 17.03 3.14
CA ALA A 65 -11.64 17.96 2.30
C ALA A 65 -12.32 17.27 1.11
N GLY A 66 -11.63 16.33 0.46
CA GLY A 66 -12.18 15.52 -0.62
C GLY A 66 -13.37 14.68 -0.17
N LEU A 67 -13.29 14.07 1.01
CA LEU A 67 -14.38 13.30 1.60
C LEU A 67 -15.61 14.18 1.88
N ILE A 68 -15.40 15.36 2.48
CA ILE A 68 -16.49 16.32 2.74
C ILE A 68 -17.15 16.76 1.41
N ILE A 69 -16.34 17.14 0.42
CA ILE A 69 -16.85 17.58 -0.89
C ILE A 69 -17.60 16.42 -1.58
N GLY A 70 -17.07 15.20 -1.48
CA GLY A 70 -17.72 14.00 -2.00
C GLY A 70 -19.08 13.74 -1.36
N CYS A 71 -19.16 13.80 -0.03
CA CYS A 71 -20.42 13.67 0.71
C CYS A 71 -21.42 14.77 0.34
N LEU A 72 -21.00 16.03 0.35
CA LEU A 72 -21.87 17.15 -0.03
C LEU A 72 -22.38 17.03 -1.47
N SER A 73 -21.54 16.58 -2.39
CA SER A 73 -21.93 16.36 -3.79
C SER A 73 -22.89 15.19 -3.96
N ALA A 74 -22.84 14.19 -3.10
CA ALA A 74 -23.79 13.07 -3.09
C ALA A 74 -25.19 13.50 -2.68
N PHE A 75 -25.29 14.41 -1.69
CA PHE A 75 -26.57 14.98 -1.23
C PHE A 75 -27.07 16.13 -2.13
N SER A 76 -26.18 16.78 -2.86
CA SER A 76 -26.54 17.91 -3.74
C SER A 76 -26.98 17.40 -5.10
N TYR A 77 -28.17 17.80 -5.53
CA TYR A 77 -28.76 17.46 -6.83
C TYR A 77 -28.32 18.45 -7.93
N SER A 78 -27.10 19.01 -7.86
CA SER A 78 -26.63 19.99 -8.84
C SER A 78 -25.81 19.33 -9.96
N PRO A 79 -26.38 19.19 -11.18
CA PRO A 79 -25.70 18.59 -12.34
C PRO A 79 -24.37 19.27 -12.70
N PRO A 80 -24.24 20.63 -12.61
CA PRO A 80 -22.97 21.28 -12.96
C PRO A 80 -21.83 20.93 -11.99
N LEU A 81 -22.13 20.75 -10.69
CA LEU A 81 -21.12 20.37 -9.71
C LEU A 81 -20.56 18.97 -10.01
N LYS A 82 -21.43 18.01 -10.28
CA LYS A 82 -21.02 16.63 -10.62
C LYS A 82 -20.17 16.61 -11.89
N ARG A 83 -20.54 17.40 -12.91
CA ARG A 83 -19.76 17.49 -14.17
C ARG A 83 -18.38 18.12 -13.94
N ASN A 84 -18.27 19.13 -13.10
CA ASN A 84 -16.99 19.76 -12.79
C ASN A 84 -16.09 18.85 -11.96
N LEU A 85 -16.64 18.12 -11.00
CA LEU A 85 -15.90 17.12 -10.23
C LEU A 85 -15.41 15.96 -11.12
N ALA A 86 -16.22 15.50 -12.07
CA ALA A 86 -15.80 14.49 -13.05
C ALA A 86 -14.64 14.99 -13.89
N LYS A 87 -14.72 16.21 -14.43
CA LYS A 87 -13.61 16.80 -15.20
C LYS A 87 -12.33 16.98 -14.36
N ALA A 88 -12.46 17.40 -13.09
CA ALA A 88 -11.32 17.52 -12.19
C ALA A 88 -10.68 16.15 -11.92
N ARG A 89 -11.49 15.12 -11.71
CA ARG A 89 -11.03 13.74 -11.57
C ARG A 89 -10.25 13.29 -12.81
N ASP A 90 -10.85 13.45 -14.00
CA ASP A 90 -10.24 13.02 -15.26
C ASP A 90 -8.90 13.76 -15.52
N LEU A 91 -8.82 15.04 -15.17
CA LEU A 91 -7.59 15.82 -15.25
C LEU A 91 -6.52 15.28 -14.30
N ILE A 92 -6.89 15.01 -13.04
CA ILE A 92 -5.96 14.46 -12.03
C ILE A 92 -5.50 13.06 -12.46
N GLU A 93 -6.40 12.22 -12.92
CA GLU A 93 -6.10 10.87 -13.42
C GLU A 93 -5.14 10.94 -14.62
N PHE A 94 -5.38 11.85 -15.58
CA PHE A 94 -4.47 12.09 -16.69
C PHE A 94 -3.08 12.53 -16.20
N MET A 95 -3.01 13.49 -15.29
CA MET A 95 -1.75 13.97 -14.72
C MET A 95 -1.00 12.84 -14.03
N LEU A 96 -1.66 12.04 -13.21
CA LEU A 96 -1.03 10.93 -12.48
C LEU A 96 -0.54 9.83 -13.44
N THR A 97 -1.38 9.42 -14.38
CA THR A 97 -1.08 8.26 -15.24
C THR A 97 -0.19 8.59 -16.43
N LYS A 98 -0.30 9.79 -17.00
CA LYS A 98 0.44 10.16 -18.22
C LYS A 98 1.68 10.99 -17.95
N VAL A 99 1.67 11.83 -16.92
CA VAL A 99 2.79 12.72 -16.60
C VAL A 99 3.64 12.11 -15.47
N PHE A 100 3.07 11.96 -14.28
CA PHE A 100 3.83 11.49 -13.12
C PHE A 100 4.33 10.07 -13.28
N ALA A 101 3.50 9.14 -13.76
CA ALA A 101 3.91 7.75 -13.96
C ALA A 101 5.11 7.60 -14.91
N ARG A 102 5.29 8.51 -15.87
CA ARG A 102 6.47 8.53 -16.75
C ARG A 102 7.71 9.14 -16.11
N LEU A 103 7.53 10.06 -15.17
CA LEU A 103 8.62 10.73 -14.46
C LEU A 103 9.15 9.91 -13.29
N ILE A 104 8.31 9.05 -12.68
CA ILE A 104 8.71 8.20 -11.55
C ILE A 104 9.97 7.38 -11.82
N PRO A 105 10.12 6.65 -12.95
CA PRO A 105 11.33 5.85 -13.20
C PRO A 105 12.60 6.71 -13.26
N LEU A 106 12.50 7.91 -13.81
CA LEU A 106 13.62 8.84 -13.89
C LEU A 106 14.02 9.36 -12.51
N PHE A 107 13.05 9.67 -11.67
CA PHE A 107 13.26 10.07 -10.29
C PHE A 107 13.90 8.94 -9.46
N VAL A 108 13.37 7.72 -9.60
CA VAL A 108 13.91 6.52 -8.92
C VAL A 108 15.35 6.25 -9.37
N LEU A 109 15.64 6.37 -10.67
CA LEU A 109 16.99 6.20 -11.19
C LEU A 109 17.96 7.22 -10.58
N GLY A 110 17.57 8.50 -10.51
CA GLY A 110 18.37 9.55 -9.88
C GLY A 110 18.63 9.28 -8.40
N PHE A 111 17.62 8.82 -7.68
CA PHE A 111 17.72 8.47 -6.26
C PHE A 111 18.65 7.26 -6.02
N ILE A 112 18.52 6.20 -6.84
CA ILE A 112 19.39 5.03 -6.77
C ILE A 112 20.85 5.40 -7.11
N ALA A 113 21.06 6.23 -8.14
CA ALA A 113 22.40 6.70 -8.49
C ALA A 113 23.06 7.49 -7.35
N GLN A 114 22.31 8.32 -6.66
CA GLN A 114 22.80 9.06 -5.51
C GLN A 114 23.16 8.14 -4.33
N ILE A 115 22.30 7.16 -4.00
CA ILE A 115 22.57 6.16 -2.96
C ILE A 115 23.80 5.33 -3.31
N TYR A 116 23.97 4.97 -4.59
CA TYR A 116 25.13 4.23 -5.06
C TYR A 116 26.44 5.03 -4.92
N GLN A 117 26.44 6.30 -5.35
CA GLN A 117 27.61 7.17 -5.26
C GLN A 117 28.08 7.43 -3.81
N THR A 118 27.15 7.49 -2.88
CA THR A 118 27.46 7.70 -1.45
C THR A 118 27.98 6.41 -0.75
N GLY A 119 28.00 5.26 -1.44
CA GLY A 119 28.33 3.95 -0.85
C GLY A 119 27.30 3.48 0.17
N MET A 120 26.18 4.18 0.28
CA MET A 120 25.11 3.93 1.24
C MET A 120 24.39 2.63 0.93
N LEU A 121 24.26 2.28 -0.36
CA LEU A 121 23.60 1.04 -0.79
C LEU A 121 24.26 -0.21 -0.18
N SER A 122 25.57 -0.31 -0.25
CA SER A 122 26.31 -1.46 0.33
C SER A 122 26.12 -1.54 1.84
N ARG A 123 26.18 -0.39 2.54
CA ARG A 123 25.97 -0.34 3.98
C ARG A 123 24.53 -0.70 4.37
N MET A 124 23.55 -0.21 3.60
CA MET A 124 22.13 -0.57 3.82
C MET A 124 21.92 -2.07 3.63
N ILE A 125 22.44 -2.65 2.55
CA ILE A 125 22.32 -4.09 2.31
C ILE A 125 22.97 -4.89 3.43
N MET A 126 24.17 -4.53 3.86
CA MET A 126 24.86 -5.26 4.94
C MET A 126 24.12 -5.13 6.29
N ASN A 127 23.68 -3.93 6.65
CA ASN A 127 23.08 -3.70 7.95
C ASN A 127 21.61 -4.15 8.02
N TYR A 128 20.85 -4.04 6.93
CA TYR A 128 19.41 -4.34 6.93
C TYR A 128 19.06 -5.70 6.31
N SER A 129 20.01 -6.45 5.75
CA SER A 129 19.71 -7.75 5.13
C SER A 129 19.05 -8.73 6.10
N ILE A 130 19.51 -8.77 7.33
CA ILE A 130 18.93 -9.61 8.37
C ILE A 130 17.52 -9.15 8.72
N LEU A 131 17.31 -7.83 8.86
CA LEU A 131 16.00 -7.25 9.12
C LEU A 131 15.01 -7.57 7.99
N ILE A 132 15.44 -7.40 6.73
CA ILE A 132 14.63 -7.74 5.55
C ILE A 132 14.25 -9.22 5.57
N LEU A 133 15.19 -10.10 5.91
CA LEU A 133 14.92 -11.53 6.02
C LEU A 133 13.85 -11.82 7.09
N TYR A 134 13.98 -11.23 8.27
CA TYR A 134 12.96 -11.36 9.32
C TYR A 134 11.60 -10.83 8.87
N LEU A 135 11.56 -9.66 8.24
CA LEU A 135 10.31 -9.09 7.70
C LEU A 135 9.65 -10.04 6.69
N ILE A 136 10.42 -10.62 5.76
CA ILE A 136 9.88 -11.58 4.78
C ILE A 136 9.31 -12.80 5.49
N ILE A 137 10.01 -13.37 6.47
CA ILE A 137 9.57 -14.56 7.19
C ILE A 137 8.27 -14.26 7.97
N PHE A 138 8.27 -13.19 8.76
CA PHE A 138 7.13 -12.86 9.61
C PHE A 138 5.90 -12.41 8.80
N LEU A 139 6.12 -11.64 7.73
CA LEU A 139 5.04 -11.26 6.82
C LEU A 139 4.44 -12.50 6.12
N SER A 140 5.30 -13.40 5.63
CA SER A 140 4.85 -14.65 5.02
C SER A 140 4.05 -15.50 6.01
N PHE A 141 4.51 -15.60 7.25
CA PHE A 141 3.80 -16.32 8.30
C PHE A 141 2.43 -15.70 8.59
N TYR A 142 2.36 -14.37 8.70
CA TYR A 142 1.10 -13.66 8.92
C TYR A 142 0.09 -13.89 7.79
N VAL A 143 0.55 -13.77 6.55
CA VAL A 143 -0.29 -14.02 5.36
C VAL A 143 -0.78 -15.46 5.34
N MET A 144 0.11 -16.43 5.60
CA MET A 144 -0.26 -17.85 5.68
C MET A 144 -1.29 -18.10 6.77
N MET A 145 -1.16 -17.45 7.92
CA MET A 145 -2.12 -17.56 9.02
C MET A 145 -3.51 -17.05 8.61
N ILE A 146 -3.58 -15.90 7.93
CA ILE A 146 -4.86 -15.35 7.42
C ILE A 146 -5.51 -16.35 6.43
N PHE A 147 -4.71 -16.90 5.50
CA PHE A 147 -5.23 -17.90 4.55
C PHE A 147 -5.68 -19.18 5.25
N ALA A 148 -4.99 -19.62 6.28
CA ALA A 148 -5.37 -20.79 7.07
C ALA A 148 -6.73 -20.56 7.78
N ILE A 149 -6.92 -19.41 8.40
CA ILE A 149 -8.19 -19.01 9.02
C ILE A 149 -9.29 -18.93 7.97
N GLY A 150 -9.05 -18.28 6.85
CA GLY A 150 -10.01 -18.13 5.76
C GLY A 150 -10.42 -19.46 5.10
N ALA A 151 -9.51 -20.43 5.09
CA ALA A 151 -9.76 -21.80 4.59
C ALA A 151 -10.29 -22.76 5.66
N GLY A 152 -10.58 -22.29 6.88
CA GLY A 152 -11.01 -23.14 7.99
C GLY A 152 -9.97 -24.22 8.36
N PHE A 153 -8.68 -23.89 8.26
CA PHE A 153 -7.53 -24.78 8.49
C PHE A 153 -7.47 -26.00 7.55
N ASN A 154 -8.19 -25.95 6.43
CA ASN A 154 -8.10 -26.98 5.40
C ASN A 154 -6.96 -26.67 4.44
N ILE A 155 -5.90 -27.47 4.46
CA ILE A 155 -4.69 -27.26 3.66
C ILE A 155 -4.99 -27.26 2.16
N SER A 156 -5.90 -28.12 1.69
CA SER A 156 -6.29 -28.19 0.27
C SER A 156 -6.97 -26.90 -0.19
N GLU A 157 -7.91 -26.39 0.60
CA GLU A 157 -8.61 -25.13 0.32
C GLU A 157 -7.64 -23.94 0.40
N MET A 158 -6.78 -23.90 1.41
CA MET A 158 -5.76 -22.88 1.56
C MET A 158 -4.84 -22.83 0.33
N THR A 159 -4.33 -23.97 -0.12
CA THR A 159 -3.47 -24.06 -1.31
C THR A 159 -4.22 -23.60 -2.57
N ARG A 160 -5.48 -23.96 -2.71
CA ARG A 160 -6.34 -23.49 -3.80
C ARG A 160 -6.50 -21.97 -3.78
N HIS A 161 -6.79 -21.39 -2.61
CA HIS A 161 -6.94 -19.94 -2.43
C HIS A 161 -5.66 -19.17 -2.79
N ILE A 162 -4.52 -19.65 -2.32
CA ILE A 162 -3.20 -19.07 -2.63
C ILE A 162 -2.93 -19.15 -4.14
N LYS A 163 -3.16 -20.32 -4.76
CA LYS A 163 -2.94 -20.53 -6.20
C LYS A 163 -3.79 -19.59 -7.06
N ASN A 164 -5.04 -19.37 -6.68
CA ASN A 164 -5.94 -18.47 -7.41
C ASN A 164 -5.48 -16.99 -7.31
N LEU A 165 -4.76 -16.61 -6.25
CA LEU A 165 -4.24 -15.26 -6.05
C LEU A 165 -2.78 -15.10 -6.52
N THR A 166 -2.12 -16.17 -6.97
CA THR A 166 -0.72 -16.10 -7.49
C THR A 166 -0.53 -15.02 -8.55
N PRO A 167 -1.42 -14.82 -9.55
CA PRO A 167 -1.25 -13.75 -10.53
C PRO A 167 -1.26 -12.35 -9.89
N ALA A 168 -2.11 -12.12 -8.87
CA ALA A 168 -2.16 -10.87 -8.13
C ALA A 168 -0.84 -10.62 -7.37
N TRP A 169 -0.27 -11.65 -6.75
CA TRP A 169 1.01 -11.55 -6.04
C TRP A 169 2.17 -11.21 -6.97
N LEU A 170 2.25 -11.86 -8.13
CA LEU A 170 3.28 -11.56 -9.13
C LEU A 170 3.16 -10.10 -9.60
N MET A 171 1.94 -9.64 -9.85
CA MET A 171 1.69 -8.24 -10.21
C MET A 171 2.03 -7.29 -9.07
N ALA A 172 1.75 -7.65 -7.80
CA ALA A 172 2.10 -6.82 -6.65
C ALA A 172 3.61 -6.64 -6.50
N ILE A 173 4.39 -7.72 -6.63
CA ILE A 173 5.85 -7.68 -6.55
C ILE A 173 6.45 -6.82 -7.66
N THR A 174 5.91 -6.90 -8.87
CA THR A 174 6.46 -6.17 -10.02
C THR A 174 6.03 -4.72 -10.07
N SER A 175 4.79 -4.41 -9.66
CA SER A 175 4.23 -3.06 -9.76
C SER A 175 4.36 -2.24 -8.49
N SER A 176 4.50 -2.90 -7.32
CA SER A 176 4.48 -2.26 -6.00
C SER A 176 3.27 -1.31 -5.81
N CYS A 177 2.16 -1.61 -6.47
CA CYS A 177 0.97 -0.76 -6.50
C CYS A 177 -0.30 -1.60 -6.37
N SER A 178 -1.05 -1.39 -5.30
CA SER A 178 -2.30 -2.11 -5.03
C SER A 178 -3.39 -1.86 -6.08
N LEU A 179 -3.45 -0.66 -6.64
CA LEU A 179 -4.42 -0.33 -7.69
C LEU A 179 -4.15 -1.09 -8.99
N SER A 180 -2.90 -1.28 -9.36
CA SER A 180 -2.52 -2.04 -10.56
C SER A 180 -2.77 -3.54 -10.40
N THR A 181 -2.75 -4.06 -9.18
CA THR A 181 -3.03 -5.47 -8.87
C THR A 181 -4.52 -5.77 -8.72
N MET A 182 -5.34 -4.74 -8.54
CA MET A 182 -6.77 -4.87 -8.24
C MET A 182 -7.54 -5.81 -9.21
N PRO A 183 -7.38 -5.73 -10.54
CA PRO A 183 -8.10 -6.63 -11.45
C PRO A 183 -7.80 -8.11 -11.19
N TRP A 184 -6.53 -8.43 -10.95
CA TRP A 184 -6.07 -9.79 -10.64
C TRP A 184 -6.55 -10.27 -9.27
N THR A 185 -6.61 -9.35 -8.30
CA THR A 185 -7.13 -9.64 -6.96
C THR A 185 -8.64 -9.90 -7.00
N ILE A 186 -9.39 -9.13 -7.78
CA ILE A 186 -10.84 -9.36 -8.00
C ILE A 186 -11.06 -10.75 -8.62
N GLU A 187 -10.31 -11.08 -9.67
CA GLU A 187 -10.47 -12.36 -10.35
C GLU A 187 -10.13 -13.55 -9.44
N GLY A 188 -8.99 -13.49 -8.73
CA GLY A 188 -8.58 -14.54 -7.79
C GLY A 188 -9.57 -14.70 -6.63
N THR A 189 -10.05 -13.58 -6.07
CA THR A 189 -11.06 -13.59 -5.00
C THR A 189 -12.42 -14.11 -5.48
N ALA A 190 -12.82 -13.75 -6.69
CA ALA A 190 -14.05 -14.27 -7.30
C ALA A 190 -14.03 -15.79 -7.44
N LYS A 191 -12.88 -16.37 -7.83
CA LYS A 191 -12.66 -17.83 -7.88
C LYS A 191 -12.72 -18.47 -6.49
N ASN A 192 -12.14 -17.79 -5.48
CA ASN A 192 -12.13 -18.30 -4.12
C ASN A 192 -13.52 -18.28 -3.48
N LEU A 193 -14.25 -17.17 -3.64
CA LEU A 193 -15.58 -16.99 -3.06
C LEU A 193 -16.69 -17.63 -3.89
N GLN A 194 -16.43 -18.00 -5.14
CA GLN A 194 -17.43 -18.43 -6.13
C GLN A 194 -18.60 -17.43 -6.29
N ARG A 195 -18.32 -16.14 -6.03
CA ARG A 195 -19.27 -15.03 -6.07
C ARG A 195 -18.63 -13.80 -6.70
N PRO A 196 -18.60 -13.68 -8.03
CA PRO A 196 -17.91 -12.59 -8.71
C PRO A 196 -18.41 -11.19 -8.34
N ALA A 197 -19.72 -11.02 -8.20
CA ALA A 197 -20.34 -9.75 -7.83
C ALA A 197 -19.88 -9.27 -6.44
N LEU A 198 -19.69 -10.21 -5.49
CA LEU A 198 -19.21 -9.89 -4.15
C LEU A 198 -17.74 -9.46 -4.18
N ALA A 199 -16.90 -10.16 -4.93
CA ALA A 199 -15.49 -9.79 -5.10
C ALA A 199 -15.33 -8.41 -5.73
N GLN A 200 -16.12 -8.09 -6.77
CA GLN A 200 -16.13 -6.77 -7.41
C GLN A 200 -16.57 -5.63 -6.47
N ALA A 201 -17.42 -5.93 -5.49
CA ALA A 201 -17.86 -4.94 -4.51
C ALA A 201 -16.86 -4.76 -3.36
N ILE A 202 -16.26 -5.85 -2.86
CA ILE A 202 -15.37 -5.82 -1.68
C ILE A 202 -13.99 -5.28 -2.04
N ILE A 203 -13.34 -5.83 -3.05
CA ILE A 203 -11.93 -5.54 -3.33
C ILE A 203 -11.66 -4.05 -3.55
N PRO A 204 -12.41 -3.32 -4.40
CA PRO A 204 -12.18 -1.88 -4.55
C PRO A 204 -12.47 -1.07 -3.29
N ALA A 205 -13.41 -1.53 -2.45
CA ALA A 205 -13.75 -0.85 -1.20
C ALA A 205 -12.65 -1.02 -0.15
N THR A 206 -11.97 -2.16 -0.10
CA THR A 206 -10.98 -2.51 0.93
C THR A 206 -9.55 -2.15 0.53
N THR A 207 -9.22 -2.11 -0.76
CA THR A 207 -7.86 -1.90 -1.26
C THR A 207 -7.18 -0.63 -0.72
N ASN A 208 -7.94 0.42 -0.44
CA ASN A 208 -7.41 1.69 0.07
C ASN A 208 -7.48 1.81 1.60
N ILE A 209 -8.10 0.87 2.28
CA ILE A 209 -8.31 0.90 3.74
C ILE A 209 -7.38 -0.10 4.43
N GLN A 210 -7.08 -1.20 3.76
CA GLN A 210 -6.26 -2.27 4.30
C GLN A 210 -4.77 -1.89 4.28
N GLN A 211 -4.14 -1.88 5.45
CA GLN A 211 -2.76 -1.40 5.65
C GLN A 211 -1.79 -2.50 6.13
N ILE A 212 -2.02 -3.76 5.75
CA ILE A 212 -1.16 -4.88 6.19
C ILE A 212 0.31 -4.69 5.81
N GLY A 213 0.57 -4.04 4.68
CA GLY A 213 1.92 -3.80 4.18
C GLY A 213 2.58 -2.53 4.72
N ASP A 214 1.83 -1.66 5.39
CA ASP A 214 2.30 -0.35 5.85
C ASP A 214 2.67 -0.36 7.34
N CYS A 215 2.42 -1.46 8.03
CA CYS A 215 2.78 -1.71 9.42
C CYS A 215 4.11 -2.45 9.49
#